data_db73b58a091af6e51cf0468d31579dd2
#
_entry.id   db73b58a091af6e51cf0468d31579dd2
#
_cell.length_a   1.000
_cell.length_b   1.000
_cell.length_c   1.000
_cell.angle_alpha   90.00
_cell.angle_beta   90.00
_cell.angle_gamma   90.00
#
_symmetry.space_group_name_H-M   'P 1'
#
loop_
_entity.id
_entity.type
_entity.pdbx_description
1 polymer ?
#
loop_
_entity_poly.entity_id
_entity_poly.type
_entity_poly.pdbx_seq_one_letter_code
_entity_poly.pdbx_strand_id
1 'polypeptide(L)'
;MKGLHVSRILPPLSIMALGGSLLCSSSIASQAVPESKILPPAKPAERVRITEGPTIESANHNLVIIRWTSNNPGGTDEHFGVVNYGTDREHLTMTAKSPVRLNRNHALTVFRVRVDGLKPQTVYYYSVDSTQGNGKSDGVKSPVHHFTNP
;
A
#
# COMPACT_ATOMS: atom_id res chain seq x y z
N MET A 1 -18.43 -70.28 4.95
CA MET A 1 -19.61 -70.99 5.52
C MET A 1 -20.73 -69.97 5.66
N LYS A 2 -21.77 -70.20 4.87
CA LYS A 2 -23.20 -70.09 5.13
C LYS A 2 -23.65 -68.72 5.76
N GLY A 3 -24.65 -68.06 5.26
CA GLY A 3 -25.70 -68.39 4.30
C GLY A 3 -26.65 -67.20 4.17
N LEU A 4 -27.27 -67.21 3.03
CA LEU A 4 -28.39 -66.39 2.60
C LEU A 4 -29.51 -66.18 3.65
N HIS A 5 -30.20 -65.07 3.64
CA HIS A 5 -31.65 -65.12 3.49
C HIS A 5 -32.24 -63.82 2.87
N VAL A 6 -32.90 -64.06 1.77
CA VAL A 6 -33.77 -63.18 1.01
C VAL A 6 -35.13 -63.15 1.67
N SER A 7 -35.78 -62.01 1.75
CA SER A 7 -37.27 -61.95 1.65
C SER A 7 -37.74 -60.65 1.11
N ARG A 8 -38.30 -60.77 -0.07
CA ARG A 8 -39.16 -59.80 -0.75
C ARG A 8 -40.53 -59.71 0.00
N ILE A 9 -41.09 -58.50 0.05
CA ILE A 9 -42.56 -58.35 -0.07
C ILE A 9 -42.80 -56.91 -0.61
N LEU A 10 -43.48 -56.80 -1.76
CA LEU A 10 -44.20 -55.67 -2.37
C LEU A 10 -45.70 -56.03 -2.26
N PRO A 11 -46.61 -55.12 -2.66
CA PRO A 11 -46.98 -53.76 -2.28
C PRO A 11 -48.40 -53.70 -1.65
N PRO A 12 -49.12 -52.58 -1.58
CA PRO A 12 -49.99 -52.10 -2.64
C PRO A 12 -50.09 -50.55 -2.83
N LEU A 13 -50.54 -50.23 -4.02
CA LEU A 13 -51.11 -48.97 -4.50
C LEU A 13 -52.15 -48.34 -3.57
N SER A 14 -52.21 -47.01 -3.58
CA SER A 14 -53.45 -46.24 -3.85
C SER A 14 -53.27 -44.71 -3.66
N ILE A 15 -53.49 -43.99 -4.73
CA ILE A 15 -54.47 -42.90 -4.94
C ILE A 15 -54.08 -41.47 -4.54
N MET A 16 -53.90 -40.67 -5.58
CA MET A 16 -54.35 -39.27 -5.84
C MET A 16 -54.57 -38.32 -4.67
N ALA A 17 -53.86 -37.20 -4.74
CA ALA A 17 -54.48 -35.89 -4.50
C ALA A 17 -53.75 -34.78 -5.25
N LEU A 18 -54.52 -34.00 -5.93
CA LEU A 18 -54.26 -32.79 -6.69
C LEU A 18 -53.58 -31.71 -5.87
N GLY A 19 -52.80 -30.90 -6.55
CA GLY A 19 -52.92 -29.46 -6.36
C GLY A 19 -51.80 -28.77 -5.68
N GLY A 20 -51.18 -27.88 -6.39
CA GLY A 20 -50.40 -26.81 -5.81
C GLY A 20 -49.03 -26.59 -6.44
N SER A 21 -49.04 -26.13 -7.67
CA SER A 21 -47.81 -25.49 -8.21
C SER A 21 -47.54 -24.21 -7.46
N LEU A 22 -46.72 -24.29 -6.41
CA LEU A 22 -46.13 -23.10 -5.83
C LEU A 22 -44.96 -22.69 -6.74
N LEU A 23 -45.21 -21.71 -7.60
CA LEU A 23 -44.19 -20.96 -8.29
C LEU A 23 -43.45 -20.15 -7.24
N CYS A 24 -42.35 -20.68 -6.70
CA CYS A 24 -41.38 -19.90 -5.97
C CYS A 24 -40.69 -18.94 -6.96
N SER A 25 -41.25 -17.76 -7.13
CA SER A 25 -40.57 -16.65 -7.78
C SER A 25 -39.42 -16.23 -6.88
N SER A 26 -38.26 -16.79 -7.12
CA SER A 26 -37.02 -16.31 -6.52
C SER A 26 -36.72 -14.92 -7.08
N SER A 27 -37.15 -13.89 -6.39
CA SER A 27 -36.72 -12.52 -6.64
C SER A 27 -35.23 -12.47 -6.36
N ILE A 28 -34.44 -12.52 -7.42
CA ILE A 28 -33.00 -12.18 -7.33
C ILE A 28 -32.96 -10.69 -7.02
N ALA A 29 -32.78 -10.34 -5.74
CA ALA A 29 -32.47 -8.99 -5.35
C ALA A 29 -31.12 -8.67 -5.97
N SER A 30 -31.12 -7.92 -7.06
CA SER A 30 -29.93 -7.32 -7.63
C SER A 30 -29.34 -6.41 -6.56
N GLN A 31 -28.31 -6.89 -5.88
CA GLN A 31 -27.52 -6.05 -4.99
C GLN A 31 -26.83 -5.03 -5.89
N ALA A 32 -27.28 -3.79 -5.83
CA ALA A 32 -26.61 -2.68 -6.46
C ALA A 32 -25.19 -2.61 -5.85
N VAL A 33 -24.17 -2.88 -6.67
CA VAL A 33 -22.79 -2.65 -6.30
C VAL A 33 -22.68 -1.16 -5.96
N PRO A 34 -22.19 -0.79 -4.78
CA PRO A 34 -22.07 0.61 -4.43
C PRO A 34 -21.20 1.30 -5.47
N GLU A 35 -21.76 2.31 -6.11
CA GLU A 35 -21.07 3.13 -7.10
C GLU A 35 -19.81 3.68 -6.44
N SER A 36 -18.64 3.25 -6.92
CA SER A 36 -17.35 3.72 -6.43
C SER A 36 -17.30 5.23 -6.66
N LYS A 37 -17.49 6.00 -5.60
CA LYS A 37 -17.44 7.45 -5.65
C LYS A 37 -16.01 7.87 -6.05
N ILE A 38 -15.82 8.14 -7.33
CA ILE A 38 -14.57 8.68 -7.83
C ILE A 38 -14.40 10.07 -7.21
N LEU A 39 -13.49 10.17 -6.25
CA LEU A 39 -13.15 11.45 -5.65
C LEU A 39 -12.45 12.32 -6.71
N PRO A 40 -12.76 13.62 -6.75
CA PRO A 40 -12.04 14.53 -7.64
C PRO A 40 -10.55 14.54 -7.29
N PRO A 41 -9.66 14.83 -8.26
CA PRO A 41 -8.24 14.96 -8.00
C PRO A 41 -7.97 15.96 -6.87
N ALA A 42 -7.06 15.59 -5.95
CA ALA A 42 -6.65 16.49 -4.89
C ALA A 42 -5.88 17.68 -5.49
N LYS A 43 -6.16 18.89 -4.99
CA LYS A 43 -5.41 20.09 -5.43
C LYS A 43 -3.93 19.93 -5.04
N PRO A 44 -3.00 20.13 -5.98
CA PRO A 44 -1.58 20.20 -5.64
C PRO A 44 -1.31 21.30 -4.61
N ALA A 45 -0.34 21.06 -3.75
CA ALA A 45 0.07 22.04 -2.76
C ALA A 45 0.77 23.23 -3.43
N GLU A 46 0.48 24.44 -2.99
CA GLU A 46 1.19 25.65 -3.45
C GLU A 46 2.67 25.60 -3.06
N ARG A 47 2.96 25.01 -1.92
CA ARG A 47 4.32 24.74 -1.43
C ARG A 47 4.40 23.35 -0.85
N VAL A 48 5.36 22.56 -1.32
CA VAL A 48 5.63 21.24 -0.76
C VAL A 48 6.28 21.37 0.61
N ARG A 49 5.84 20.52 1.53
CA ARG A 49 6.39 20.41 2.88
C ARG A 49 6.24 18.99 3.40
N ILE A 50 7.18 18.58 4.22
CA ILE A 50 7.08 17.34 4.98
C ILE A 50 6.04 17.55 6.08
N THR A 51 5.02 16.69 6.11
CA THR A 51 3.92 16.73 7.07
C THR A 51 4.10 15.72 8.19
N GLU A 52 4.91 14.66 7.95
CA GLU A 52 5.23 13.61 8.92
C GLU A 52 6.62 13.04 8.66
N GLY A 53 7.39 12.77 9.69
CA GLY A 53 8.74 12.23 9.61
C GLY A 53 9.82 13.29 9.26
N PRO A 54 11.00 12.86 8.75
CA PRO A 54 11.38 11.49 8.39
C PRO A 54 11.65 10.59 9.60
N THR A 55 11.36 9.30 9.46
CA THR A 55 11.57 8.27 10.49
C THR A 55 12.18 7.01 9.87
N ILE A 56 12.84 6.20 10.71
CA ILE A 56 13.27 4.85 10.33
C ILE A 56 12.06 3.92 10.48
N GLU A 57 11.53 3.42 9.36
CA GLU A 57 10.42 2.47 9.34
C GLU A 57 10.90 1.04 9.61
N SER A 58 12.09 0.70 9.13
CA SER A 58 12.72 -0.61 9.31
C SER A 58 14.23 -0.47 9.27
N ALA A 59 14.92 -1.25 10.08
CA ALA A 59 16.39 -1.34 10.09
C ALA A 59 16.82 -2.80 10.25
N ASN A 60 17.74 -3.24 9.39
CA ASN A 60 18.39 -4.55 9.41
C ASN A 60 19.89 -4.32 9.21
N HIS A 61 20.72 -5.31 9.52
CA HIS A 61 22.19 -5.24 9.58
C HIS A 61 22.89 -4.40 8.51
N ASN A 62 22.36 -4.32 7.30
CA ASN A 62 23.00 -3.61 6.18
C ASN A 62 22.06 -2.71 5.39
N LEU A 63 20.82 -2.55 5.84
CA LEU A 63 19.83 -1.71 5.18
C LEU A 63 18.89 -1.02 6.17
N VAL A 64 18.41 0.15 5.80
CA VAL A 64 17.28 0.82 6.46
C VAL A 64 16.27 1.28 5.42
N ILE A 65 15.01 1.40 5.85
CA ILE A 65 13.95 2.07 5.10
C ILE A 65 13.62 3.36 5.83
N ILE A 66 13.80 4.48 5.16
CA ILE A 66 13.45 5.81 5.66
C ILE A 66 12.12 6.22 5.05
N ARG A 67 11.16 6.57 5.91
CA ARG A 67 9.81 6.96 5.54
C ARG A 67 9.52 8.41 5.95
N TRP A 68 8.84 9.15 5.07
CA TRP A 68 8.22 10.43 5.40
C TRP A 68 6.97 10.66 4.56
N THR A 69 6.17 11.61 4.96
CA THR A 69 4.97 12.04 4.23
C THR A 69 5.11 13.52 3.87
N SER A 70 4.78 13.86 2.64
CA SER A 70 4.60 15.25 2.22
C SER A 70 3.14 15.52 1.81
N ASN A 71 2.77 16.79 1.74
CA ASN A 71 1.60 17.18 1.00
C ASN A 71 1.82 16.90 -0.51
N ASN A 72 0.72 16.82 -1.30
CA ASN A 72 0.82 16.46 -2.72
C ASN A 72 1.65 17.50 -3.50
N PRO A 73 2.82 17.11 -4.05
CA PRO A 73 3.69 18.04 -4.77
C PRO A 73 3.14 18.45 -6.15
N GLY A 74 2.21 17.66 -6.72
CA GLY A 74 1.75 17.88 -8.11
C GLY A 74 2.85 17.62 -9.14
N GLY A 75 2.69 18.10 -10.34
CA GLY A 75 3.67 17.93 -11.42
C GLY A 75 3.57 16.57 -12.13
N THR A 76 4.67 15.85 -12.28
CA THR A 76 4.71 14.54 -12.95
C THR A 76 4.08 13.45 -12.08
N ASP A 77 3.57 12.38 -12.71
CA ASP A 77 3.01 11.23 -11.97
C ASP A 77 4.07 10.46 -11.19
N GLU A 78 5.29 10.41 -11.71
CA GLU A 78 6.41 9.78 -11.05
C GLU A 78 7.22 10.82 -10.29
N HIS A 79 7.52 10.48 -9.04
CA HIS A 79 8.44 11.21 -8.18
C HIS A 79 9.47 10.25 -7.61
N PHE A 80 10.56 10.80 -7.10
CA PHE A 80 11.56 10.06 -6.34
C PHE A 80 11.67 10.65 -4.95
N GLY A 81 11.58 9.79 -3.94
CA GLY A 81 12.11 10.09 -2.63
C GLY A 81 13.62 10.03 -2.69
N VAL A 82 14.28 11.01 -2.12
CA VAL A 82 15.74 11.14 -2.11
C VAL A 82 16.22 11.20 -0.68
N VAL A 83 17.19 10.36 -0.34
CA VAL A 83 17.90 10.38 0.95
C VAL A 83 19.36 10.69 0.68
N ASN A 84 19.82 11.83 1.17
CA ASN A 84 21.23 12.15 1.22
C ASN A 84 21.76 11.72 2.59
N TYR A 85 22.85 10.95 2.64
CA TYR A 85 23.33 10.36 3.88
C TYR A 85 24.86 10.24 3.92
N GLY A 86 25.42 10.04 5.11
CA GLY A 86 26.85 9.88 5.34
C GLY A 86 27.16 9.66 6.81
N THR A 87 28.42 9.40 7.11
CA THR A 87 28.91 9.27 8.50
C THR A 87 29.36 10.61 9.10
N ASP A 88 29.42 11.64 8.28
CA ASP A 88 29.69 13.02 8.71
C ASP A 88 28.42 13.85 8.56
N ARG A 89 28.04 14.55 9.63
CA ARG A 89 26.83 15.39 9.68
C ARG A 89 26.86 16.54 8.68
N GLU A 90 28.03 17.13 8.47
CA GLU A 90 28.22 18.30 7.60
C GLU A 90 28.40 17.89 6.12
N HIS A 91 28.74 16.61 5.87
CA HIS A 91 29.05 16.09 4.54
C HIS A 91 28.29 14.81 4.24
N LEU A 92 27.05 14.93 3.76
CA LEU A 92 26.22 13.82 3.31
C LEU A 92 26.60 13.46 1.86
N THR A 93 27.60 12.63 1.69
CA THR A 93 28.23 12.35 0.38
C THR A 93 27.55 11.25 -0.42
N MET A 94 26.68 10.47 0.21
CA MET A 94 25.98 9.35 -0.42
C MET A 94 24.49 9.71 -0.67
N THR A 95 23.89 9.11 -1.70
CA THR A 95 22.51 9.34 -2.06
C THR A 95 21.81 8.03 -2.40
N ALA A 96 20.62 7.81 -1.83
CA ALA A 96 19.71 6.75 -2.21
C ALA A 96 18.41 7.35 -2.75
N LYS A 97 17.80 6.68 -3.74
CA LYS A 97 16.54 7.12 -4.37
C LYS A 97 15.58 5.95 -4.54
N SER A 98 14.32 6.20 -4.32
CA SER A 98 13.26 5.24 -4.62
C SER A 98 12.10 5.94 -5.35
N PRO A 99 11.59 5.34 -6.43
CA PRO A 99 10.47 5.90 -7.14
C PRO A 99 9.17 5.78 -6.34
N VAL A 100 8.29 6.72 -6.52
CA VAL A 100 6.91 6.69 -6.05
C VAL A 100 6.00 7.23 -7.13
N ARG A 101 4.86 6.56 -7.32
CA ARG A 101 3.81 7.10 -8.20
C ARG A 101 2.84 7.91 -7.35
N LEU A 102 2.63 9.17 -7.74
CA LEU A 102 1.67 10.01 -7.05
C LEU A 102 0.25 9.47 -7.23
N ASN A 103 -0.51 9.44 -6.15
CA ASN A 103 -1.94 9.28 -6.25
C ASN A 103 -2.59 10.66 -6.34
N ARG A 104 -3.03 11.05 -7.53
CA ARG A 104 -3.63 12.35 -7.80
C ARG A 104 -4.88 12.64 -6.97
N ASN A 105 -5.52 11.61 -6.42
CA ASN A 105 -6.73 11.76 -5.61
C ASN A 105 -6.43 11.93 -4.12
N HIS A 106 -5.16 11.88 -3.71
CA HIS A 106 -4.74 12.03 -2.34
C HIS A 106 -3.99 13.34 -2.12
N ALA A 107 -4.31 14.01 -1.01
CA ALA A 107 -3.64 15.24 -0.61
C ALA A 107 -2.23 15.03 -0.05
N LEU A 108 -1.87 13.78 0.22
CA LEU A 108 -0.60 13.39 0.84
C LEU A 108 0.12 12.33 0.00
N THR A 109 1.44 12.36 0.02
CA THR A 109 2.31 11.39 -0.62
C THR A 109 3.27 10.81 0.41
N VAL A 110 3.32 9.48 0.51
CA VAL A 110 4.24 8.76 1.41
C VAL A 110 5.44 8.28 0.61
N PHE A 111 6.60 8.74 1.00
CA PHE A 111 7.88 8.29 0.47
C PHE A 111 8.47 7.20 1.36
N ARG A 112 9.06 6.18 0.74
CA ARG A 112 9.86 5.14 1.36
C ARG A 112 11.10 4.94 0.54
N VAL A 113 12.25 5.21 1.14
CA VAL A 113 13.53 5.06 0.46
C VAL A 113 14.36 4.01 1.17
N ARG A 114 14.76 3.02 0.40
CA ARG A 114 15.68 1.98 0.85
C ARG A 114 17.11 2.48 0.70
N VAL A 115 17.87 2.39 1.79
CA VAL A 115 19.30 2.68 1.86
C VAL A 115 20.03 1.39 2.19
N ASP A 116 20.87 0.93 1.28
CA ASP A 116 21.59 -0.33 1.38
C ASP A 116 23.09 -0.11 1.62
N GLY A 117 23.82 -1.21 1.92
CA GLY A 117 25.26 -1.22 2.05
C GLY A 117 25.77 -0.52 3.30
N LEU A 118 24.94 -0.41 4.31
CA LEU A 118 25.29 0.22 5.57
C LEU A 118 26.20 -0.69 6.39
N LYS A 119 27.19 -0.09 7.06
CA LYS A 119 28.05 -0.80 8.01
C LYS A 119 27.31 -0.98 9.34
N PRO A 120 27.42 -2.14 9.97
CA PRO A 120 26.82 -2.36 11.29
C PRO A 120 27.48 -1.46 12.35
N GLN A 121 26.77 -1.21 13.44
CA GLN A 121 27.23 -0.42 14.61
C GLN A 121 27.75 0.99 14.23
N THR A 122 27.26 1.53 13.11
CA THR A 122 27.73 2.81 12.56
C THR A 122 26.64 3.86 12.65
N VAL A 123 26.98 5.07 13.11
CA VAL A 123 26.08 6.23 13.09
C VAL A 123 26.06 6.83 11.70
N TYR A 124 24.89 7.00 11.15
CA TYR A 124 24.63 7.70 9.89
C TYR A 124 23.80 8.94 10.13
N TYR A 125 24.17 10.03 9.46
CA TYR A 125 23.38 11.24 9.36
C TYR A 125 22.68 11.27 8.01
N TYR A 126 21.47 11.82 7.96
CA TYR A 126 20.70 11.88 6.73
C TYR A 126 19.76 13.07 6.68
N SER A 127 19.45 13.50 5.47
CA SER A 127 18.34 14.41 5.17
C SER A 127 17.53 13.84 4.01
N VAL A 128 16.25 14.20 3.93
CA VAL A 128 15.37 13.75 2.86
C VAL A 128 14.87 14.93 2.04
N ASP A 129 14.67 14.67 0.76
CA ASP A 129 13.96 15.54 -0.16
C ASP A 129 13.18 14.73 -1.20
N SER A 130 12.51 15.38 -2.15
CA SER A 130 11.86 14.71 -3.25
C SER A 130 12.03 15.48 -4.56
N THR A 131 12.01 14.71 -5.65
CA THR A 131 12.13 15.24 -7.01
C THR A 131 11.05 14.63 -7.91
N GLN A 132 10.65 15.38 -8.92
CA GLN A 132 9.81 14.88 -10.00
C GLN A 132 10.59 13.89 -10.88
N GLY A 133 9.88 13.07 -11.66
CA GLY A 133 10.47 12.11 -12.58
C GLY A 133 11.44 12.72 -13.60
N ASN A 134 11.25 14.00 -13.93
CA ASN A 134 12.15 14.77 -14.80
C ASN A 134 13.39 15.36 -14.07
N GLY A 135 13.56 15.05 -12.78
CA GLY A 135 14.68 15.52 -11.95
C GLY A 135 14.48 16.90 -11.30
N LYS A 136 13.36 17.58 -11.57
CA LYS A 136 13.06 18.87 -10.92
C LYS A 136 12.78 18.63 -9.44
N SER A 137 13.44 19.40 -8.57
CA SER A 137 13.18 19.35 -7.12
C SER A 137 11.76 19.82 -6.79
N ASP A 138 11.13 19.18 -5.83
CA ASP A 138 9.87 19.62 -5.23
C ASP A 138 10.05 20.79 -4.25
N GLY A 139 11.29 21.22 -4.03
CA GLY A 139 11.63 22.37 -3.19
C GLY A 139 11.51 22.13 -1.70
N VAL A 140 11.50 20.85 -1.27
CA VAL A 140 11.45 20.47 0.15
C VAL A 140 12.71 19.72 0.54
N LYS A 141 13.25 20.05 1.72
CA LYS A 141 14.38 19.33 2.33
C LYS A 141 14.18 19.29 3.85
N SER A 142 14.42 18.13 4.45
CA SER A 142 14.39 18.02 5.92
C SER A 142 15.66 18.60 6.57
N PRO A 143 15.61 18.91 7.86
CA PRO A 143 16.82 18.99 8.67
C PRO A 143 17.64 17.69 8.61
N VAL A 144 18.87 17.74 9.10
CA VAL A 144 19.70 16.54 9.24
C VAL A 144 19.29 15.77 10.49
N HIS A 145 18.98 14.50 10.30
CA HIS A 145 18.66 13.50 11.30
C HIS A 145 19.81 12.49 11.42
N HIS A 146 19.74 11.57 12.39
CA HIS A 146 20.70 10.49 12.51
C HIS A 146 20.02 9.19 12.97
N PHE A 147 20.67 8.08 12.72
CA PHE A 147 20.37 6.76 13.27
C PHE A 147 21.66 5.97 13.45
N THR A 148 21.61 4.94 14.31
CA THR A 148 22.68 3.93 14.40
C THR A 148 22.18 2.67 13.68
N ASN A 149 22.97 2.20 12.69
CA ASN A 149 22.65 0.94 12.02
C ASN A 149 22.91 -0.23 12.98
N PRO A 150 21.98 -1.21 13.11
CA PRO A 150 22.14 -2.35 14.01
C PRO A 150 23.36 -3.20 13.72
#